data_f434b5480a4aa5c71b9b16dbbbf35555
#
_entry.id   f434b5480a4aa5c71b9b16dbbbf35555
#
_cell.length_a   1.000
_cell.length_b   1.000
_cell.length_c   1.000
_cell.angle_alpha   90.00
_cell.angle_beta   90.00
_cell.angle_gamma   90.00
#
_symmetry.space_group_name_H-M   'P 1'
#
loop_
_entity.id
_entity.type
_entity.pdbx_description
1 polymer ?
#
loop_
_entity_poly.entity_id
_entity_poly.type
_entity_poly.pdbx_seq_one_letter_code
_entity_poly.pdbx_strand_id
1 'polypeptide(L)'
;MALVPIAELGNYLHIYDFKVDPAHIDDFIRLFNEFDYGDDNPMHKSAAQVKDGALVQDVADPSRFWLIGEWSDIEVHARIRKTLVEMKPAFIKHVVGGKFVPAYGKVVSATPQDILDRAQKHKA
;
A
#
# COMPACT_ATOMS: atom_id res chain seq x y z
N MET A 1 1.70 10.40 -22.01
CA MET A 1 1.12 9.52 -21.00
C MET A 1 -0.08 10.16 -20.37
N ALA A 2 -1.21 9.45 -20.31
CA ALA A 2 -2.42 10.01 -19.74
C ALA A 2 -2.32 10.15 -18.21
N LEU A 3 -2.82 11.25 -17.69
CA LEU A 3 -2.99 11.40 -16.24
C LEU A 3 -4.17 10.51 -15.81
N VAL A 4 -3.96 9.70 -14.77
CA VAL A 4 -5.00 8.83 -14.22
C VAL A 4 -5.09 9.02 -12.72
N PRO A 5 -6.27 8.82 -12.11
CA PRO A 5 -6.37 8.87 -10.65
C PRO A 5 -5.63 7.68 -10.02
N ILE A 6 -5.21 7.85 -8.77
CA ILE A 6 -4.48 6.77 -8.08
C ILE A 6 -5.38 5.59 -7.72
N ALA A 7 -6.71 5.80 -7.69
CA ALA A 7 -7.66 4.75 -7.37
C ALA A 7 -9.01 5.03 -8.00
N GLU A 8 -9.80 3.99 -8.22
CA GLU A 8 -11.15 4.10 -8.77
C GLU A 8 -12.19 4.42 -7.72
N LEU A 9 -13.15 5.25 -8.10
CA LEU A 9 -14.33 5.56 -7.28
C LEU A 9 -15.04 4.26 -6.87
N GLY A 10 -15.34 4.13 -5.59
CA GLY A 10 -16.03 2.97 -5.05
C GLY A 10 -15.14 1.83 -4.59
N ASN A 11 -13.88 1.82 -5.01
CA ASN A 11 -12.91 0.85 -4.51
C ASN A 11 -12.37 1.25 -3.13
N TYR A 12 -11.50 0.45 -2.57
CA TYR A 12 -10.98 0.62 -1.23
C TYR A 12 -9.47 0.71 -1.23
N LEU A 13 -8.92 1.43 -0.27
CA LEU A 13 -7.49 1.44 -0.01
C LEU A 13 -7.22 0.80 1.34
N HIS A 14 -6.22 -0.10 1.40
CA HIS A 14 -5.60 -0.40 2.68
C HIS A 14 -4.48 0.63 2.91
N ILE A 15 -4.36 1.08 4.13
CA ILE A 15 -3.34 2.07 4.50
C ILE A 15 -2.70 1.59 5.80
N TYR A 16 -1.47 1.05 5.68
CA TYR A 16 -0.67 0.74 6.86
C TYR A 16 0.18 1.95 7.20
N ASP A 17 0.34 2.20 8.50
CA ASP A 17 1.20 3.25 9.02
C ASP A 17 2.23 2.57 9.93
N PHE A 18 3.49 2.58 9.51
CA PHE A 18 4.56 1.94 10.24
C PHE A 18 5.48 2.99 10.86
N LYS A 19 5.76 2.81 12.16
CA LYS A 19 6.90 3.47 12.78
C LYS A 19 8.04 2.46 12.84
N VAL A 20 9.14 2.78 12.19
CA VAL A 20 10.31 1.90 12.09
C VAL A 20 11.42 2.38 13.01
N ASP A 21 12.17 1.46 13.60
CA ASP A 21 13.34 1.78 14.40
C ASP A 21 14.32 2.61 13.55
N PRO A 22 14.64 3.86 13.96
CA PRO A 22 15.52 4.73 13.17
C PRO A 22 16.91 4.15 12.89
N ALA A 23 17.37 3.20 13.70
CA ALA A 23 18.67 2.54 13.50
C ALA A 23 18.62 1.48 12.39
N HIS A 24 17.43 1.09 11.92
CA HIS A 24 17.25 -0.03 11.01
C HIS A 24 16.38 0.28 9.79
N ILE A 25 16.36 1.54 9.35
CA ILE A 25 15.52 1.97 8.22
C ILE A 25 15.89 1.21 6.94
N ASP A 26 17.18 1.14 6.60
CA ASP A 26 17.63 0.45 5.39
C ASP A 26 17.38 -1.07 5.46
N ASP A 27 17.55 -1.65 6.64
CA ASP A 27 17.24 -3.07 6.86
C ASP A 27 15.74 -3.35 6.68
N PHE A 28 14.89 -2.45 7.19
CA PHE A 28 13.44 -2.57 7.02
C PHE A 28 13.06 -2.57 5.54
N ILE A 29 13.57 -1.61 4.78
CA ILE A 29 13.27 -1.49 3.34
C ILE A 29 13.74 -2.75 2.60
N ARG A 30 14.95 -3.21 2.88
CA ARG A 30 15.51 -4.42 2.26
C ARG A 30 14.66 -5.65 2.56
N LEU A 31 14.31 -5.86 3.82
CA LEU A 31 13.52 -7.03 4.23
C LEU A 31 12.09 -6.95 3.69
N PHE A 32 11.52 -5.74 3.63
CA PHE A 32 10.21 -5.54 3.02
C PHE A 32 10.26 -5.94 1.54
N ASN A 33 11.24 -5.47 0.80
CA ASN A 33 11.38 -5.80 -0.62
C ASN A 33 11.58 -7.30 -0.84
N GLU A 34 12.39 -7.95 -0.02
CA GLU A 34 12.59 -9.40 -0.11
C GLU A 34 11.28 -10.17 0.03
N PHE A 35 10.43 -9.74 0.97
CA PHE A 35 9.11 -10.34 1.15
C PHE A 35 8.17 -9.99 -0.01
N ASP A 36 8.12 -8.71 -0.38
CA ASP A 36 7.20 -8.21 -1.40
C ASP A 36 7.48 -8.78 -2.78
N TYR A 37 8.75 -8.95 -3.12
CA TYR A 37 9.16 -9.50 -4.43
C TYR A 37 9.11 -11.03 -4.47
N GLY A 38 8.91 -11.68 -3.33
CA GLY A 38 8.88 -13.13 -3.24
C GLY A 38 7.56 -13.72 -3.75
N ASP A 39 7.60 -14.98 -4.15
CA ASP A 39 6.43 -15.70 -4.65
C ASP A 39 5.41 -16.03 -3.55
N ASP A 40 5.79 -15.88 -2.29
CA ASP A 40 4.95 -16.25 -1.15
C ASP A 40 4.05 -15.13 -0.64
N ASN A 41 4.15 -13.93 -1.22
CA ASN A 41 3.28 -12.83 -0.81
C ASN A 41 1.84 -13.10 -1.23
N PRO A 42 0.93 -13.39 -0.27
CA PRO A 42 -0.44 -13.78 -0.61
C PRO A 42 -1.26 -12.64 -1.21
N MET A 43 -0.87 -11.39 -0.98
CA MET A 43 -1.56 -10.22 -1.52
C MET A 43 -1.54 -10.19 -3.04
N HIS A 44 -0.41 -10.59 -3.65
CA HIS A 44 -0.24 -10.58 -5.11
C HIS A 44 -1.03 -11.68 -5.81
N LYS A 45 -1.58 -12.64 -5.07
CA LYS A 45 -2.32 -13.78 -5.64
C LYS A 45 -3.83 -13.53 -5.69
N SER A 46 -4.29 -12.39 -5.21
CA SER A 46 -5.71 -12.09 -5.15
C SER A 46 -6.20 -11.28 -6.33
N ALA A 47 -7.28 -11.73 -6.97
CA ALA A 47 -7.95 -10.97 -8.02
C ALA A 47 -8.65 -9.70 -7.47
N ALA A 48 -8.87 -9.61 -6.16
CA ALA A 48 -9.46 -8.42 -5.54
C ALA A 48 -8.46 -7.27 -5.40
N GLN A 49 -7.17 -7.52 -5.51
CA GLN A 49 -6.18 -6.44 -5.56
C GLN A 49 -6.19 -5.82 -6.96
N VAL A 50 -6.57 -4.55 -7.03
CA VAL A 50 -6.71 -3.83 -8.31
C VAL A 50 -5.39 -3.20 -8.72
N LYS A 51 -4.67 -2.63 -7.76
CA LYS A 51 -3.33 -2.10 -7.96
C LYS A 51 -2.45 -2.55 -6.81
N ASP A 52 -1.22 -2.92 -7.14
CA ASP A 52 -0.24 -3.30 -6.14
C ASP A 52 0.07 -2.13 -5.21
N GLY A 53 0.42 -2.46 -3.98
CA GLY A 53 0.78 -1.46 -2.99
C GLY A 53 2.13 -0.85 -3.24
N ALA A 54 2.31 0.36 -2.72
CA ALA A 54 3.61 1.02 -2.68
C ALA A 54 3.97 1.32 -1.24
N LEU A 55 5.23 1.06 -0.89
CA LEU A 55 5.79 1.48 0.40
C LEU A 55 6.32 2.91 0.24
N VAL A 56 5.76 3.83 1.02
CA VAL A 56 6.05 5.26 0.92
C VAL A 56 6.70 5.72 2.23
N GLN A 57 7.84 6.38 2.12
CA GLN A 57 8.54 6.94 3.27
C GLN A 57 8.14 8.40 3.47
N ASP A 58 7.86 8.78 4.72
CA ASP A 58 7.56 10.16 5.06
C ASP A 58 8.81 11.04 4.83
N VAL A 59 8.66 12.06 3.99
CA VAL A 59 9.76 12.99 3.69
C VAL A 59 10.19 13.77 4.94
N ALA A 60 9.26 14.06 5.83
CA ALA A 60 9.53 14.83 7.06
C ALA A 60 10.07 13.95 8.21
N ASP A 61 9.75 12.65 8.21
CA ASP A 61 10.20 11.71 9.22
C ASP A 61 10.61 10.39 8.56
N PRO A 62 11.90 10.20 8.26
CA PRO A 62 12.37 9.01 7.55
C PRO A 62 12.09 7.67 8.25
N SER A 63 11.71 7.68 9.53
CA SER A 63 11.35 6.45 10.26
C SER A 63 9.87 6.09 10.12
N ARG A 64 9.07 6.93 9.46
CA ARG A 64 7.65 6.68 9.25
C ARG A 64 7.39 6.25 7.81
N PHE A 65 6.59 5.19 7.66
CA PHE A 65 6.25 4.61 6.35
C PHE A 65 4.77 4.36 6.25
N TRP A 66 4.25 4.47 5.03
CA TRP A 66 2.89 4.04 4.69
C TRP A 66 2.96 2.98 3.60
N LEU A 67 2.10 1.98 3.70
CA LEU A 67 1.92 0.99 2.64
C LEU A 67 0.48 1.09 2.18
N ILE A 68 0.29 1.46 0.91
CA ILE A 68 -1.03 1.79 0.37
C ILE A 68 -1.27 0.96 -0.89
N GLY A 69 -2.42 0.31 -0.99
CA GLY A 69 -2.81 -0.45 -2.17
C GLY A 69 -4.31 -0.41 -2.38
N GLU A 70 -4.75 -0.67 -3.60
CA GLU A 70 -6.16 -0.59 -4.00
C GLU A 70 -6.81 -1.95 -4.12
N TRP A 71 -8.01 -2.07 -3.56
CA TRP A 71 -8.78 -3.32 -3.51
C TRP A 71 -10.22 -3.10 -3.96
N SER A 72 -10.78 -4.05 -4.71
CA SER A 72 -12.19 -4.05 -5.05
C SER A 72 -13.06 -4.58 -3.92
N ASP A 73 -12.49 -5.38 -3.00
CA ASP A 73 -13.18 -5.98 -1.86
C ASP A 73 -12.27 -5.97 -0.65
N ILE A 74 -12.63 -5.17 0.34
CA ILE A 74 -11.78 -4.98 1.52
C ILE A 74 -11.86 -6.17 2.49
N GLU A 75 -12.94 -6.94 2.47
CA GLU A 75 -13.04 -8.14 3.29
C GLU A 75 -12.05 -9.21 2.83
N VAL A 76 -11.80 -9.26 1.53
CA VAL A 76 -10.77 -10.16 0.98
C VAL A 76 -9.40 -9.77 1.50
N HIS A 77 -9.07 -8.48 1.50
CA HIS A 77 -7.81 -8.01 2.09
C HIS A 77 -7.70 -8.41 3.56
N ALA A 78 -8.75 -8.21 4.32
CA ALA A 78 -8.76 -8.54 5.76
C ALA A 78 -8.50 -10.02 6.01
N ARG A 79 -9.04 -10.91 5.17
CA ARG A 79 -8.80 -12.35 5.27
C ARG A 79 -7.35 -12.71 4.93
N ILE A 80 -6.82 -12.14 3.85
CA ILE A 80 -5.45 -12.39 3.43
C ILE A 80 -4.46 -11.87 4.47
N ARG A 81 -4.77 -10.73 5.09
CA ARG A 81 -3.94 -10.16 6.15
C ARG A 81 -3.73 -11.14 7.31
N LYS A 82 -4.74 -11.92 7.67
CA LYS A 82 -4.60 -12.94 8.73
C LYS A 82 -3.51 -13.95 8.37
N THR A 83 -3.49 -14.40 7.13
CA THR A 83 -2.43 -15.29 6.64
C THR A 83 -1.06 -14.60 6.70
N LEU A 84 -1.01 -13.34 6.29
CA LEU A 84 0.24 -12.57 6.31
C LEU A 84 0.80 -12.46 7.73
N VAL A 85 -0.06 -12.19 8.71
CA VAL A 85 0.34 -12.09 10.12
C VAL A 85 0.92 -13.42 10.61
N GLU A 86 0.30 -14.53 10.23
CA GLU A 86 0.77 -15.88 10.59
C GLU A 86 2.12 -16.23 9.97
N MET A 87 2.43 -15.68 8.80
CA MET A 87 3.70 -15.90 8.12
C MET A 87 4.87 -15.22 8.84
N LYS A 88 4.60 -14.25 9.70
CA LYS A 88 5.61 -13.49 10.46
C LYS A 88 6.71 -12.93 9.56
N PRO A 89 6.37 -12.02 8.63
CA PRO A 89 7.38 -11.45 7.72
C PRO A 89 8.55 -10.83 8.47
N ALA A 90 9.77 -11.06 7.98
CA ALA A 90 10.98 -10.62 8.68
C ALA A 90 11.07 -9.11 8.90
N PHE A 91 10.46 -8.29 8.00
CA PHE A 91 10.53 -6.84 8.13
C PHE A 91 9.83 -6.32 9.39
N ILE A 92 8.89 -7.08 9.97
CA ILE A 92 8.13 -6.68 11.15
C ILE A 92 9.02 -6.50 12.38
N LYS A 93 10.16 -7.19 12.45
CA LYS A 93 11.07 -7.07 13.60
C LYS A 93 11.58 -5.64 13.80
N HIS A 94 11.60 -4.82 12.74
CA HIS A 94 12.04 -3.43 12.83
C HIS A 94 10.90 -2.43 12.98
N VAL A 95 9.66 -2.91 13.01
CA VAL A 95 8.50 -2.07 13.27
C VAL A 95 8.33 -1.88 14.77
N VAL A 96 8.25 -0.64 15.21
CA VAL A 96 8.06 -0.32 16.63
C VAL A 96 6.72 -0.91 17.09
N GLY A 97 6.75 -1.70 18.15
CA GLY A 97 5.59 -2.41 18.67
C GLY A 97 5.27 -3.71 17.94
N GLY A 98 5.93 -4.01 16.82
CA GLY A 98 5.79 -5.27 16.09
C GLY A 98 4.42 -5.52 15.48
N LYS A 99 3.57 -4.50 15.41
CA LYS A 99 2.20 -4.62 14.90
C LYS A 99 2.01 -3.82 13.62
N PHE A 100 1.18 -4.37 12.73
CA PHE A 100 0.74 -3.65 11.55
C PHE A 100 -0.76 -3.86 11.37
N VAL A 101 -1.51 -2.79 11.60
CA VAL A 101 -2.97 -2.78 11.48
C VAL A 101 -3.33 -1.74 10.42
N PRO A 102 -4.05 -2.13 9.36
CA PRO A 102 -4.41 -1.17 8.33
C PRO A 102 -5.59 -0.30 8.76
N ALA A 103 -5.58 0.94 8.28
CA ALA A 103 -6.81 1.69 8.12
C ALA A 103 -7.38 1.33 6.75
N TYR A 104 -8.69 1.28 6.63
CA TYR A 104 -9.37 1.05 5.36
C TYR A 104 -10.12 2.31 4.96
N GLY A 105 -9.88 2.77 3.73
CA GLY A 105 -10.57 3.91 3.17
C GLY A 105 -11.37 3.52 1.95
N LYS A 106 -12.58 4.08 1.81
CA LYS A 106 -13.35 3.94 0.57
C LYS A 106 -13.10 5.16 -0.30
N VAL A 107 -12.81 4.94 -1.57
CA VAL A 107 -12.62 6.02 -2.53
C VAL A 107 -13.98 6.64 -2.85
N VAL A 108 -14.21 7.85 -2.35
CA VAL A 108 -15.50 8.54 -2.48
C VAL A 108 -15.47 9.63 -3.53
N SER A 109 -14.31 9.99 -4.04
CA SER A 109 -14.13 10.96 -5.11
C SER A 109 -12.88 10.65 -5.90
N ALA A 110 -13.00 10.62 -7.22
CA ALA A 110 -11.89 10.52 -8.15
C ALA A 110 -12.27 11.30 -9.40
N THR A 111 -11.33 12.07 -9.95
CA THR A 111 -11.64 12.88 -11.14
C THR A 111 -11.95 11.98 -12.32
N PRO A 112 -13.10 12.16 -13.00
CA PRO A 112 -13.44 11.40 -14.19
C PRO A 112 -12.36 11.51 -15.28
N GLN A 113 -12.13 10.43 -16.01
CA GLN A 113 -11.04 10.37 -17.00
C GLN A 113 -11.21 11.39 -18.12
N ASP A 114 -12.45 11.65 -18.55
CA ASP A 114 -12.71 12.65 -19.60
C ASP A 114 -12.29 14.06 -19.16
N ILE A 115 -12.45 14.38 -17.88
CA ILE A 115 -11.99 15.67 -17.33
C ILE A 115 -10.46 15.72 -17.31
N LEU A 116 -9.81 14.64 -16.89
CA LEU A 116 -8.36 14.56 -16.88
C LEU A 116 -7.79 14.68 -18.28
N ASP A 117 -8.41 14.01 -19.26
CA ASP A 117 -7.97 14.05 -20.65
C ASP A 117 -8.08 15.45 -21.25
N ARG A 118 -9.15 16.18 -20.92
CA ARG A 118 -9.31 17.58 -21.36
C ARG A 118 -8.26 18.49 -20.73
N ALA A 119 -7.98 18.27 -19.44
CA ALA A 119 -7.00 19.10 -18.72
C ALA A 119 -5.60 18.95 -19.33
N GLN A 120 -5.23 17.78 -19.82
CA GLN A 120 -3.93 17.54 -20.40
C GLN A 120 -3.70 18.29 -21.72
N LYS A 121 -4.75 18.61 -22.45
CA LYS A 121 -4.65 19.43 -23.67
C LYS A 121 -4.20 20.87 -23.38
N HIS A 122 -4.33 21.32 -22.13
CA HIS A 122 -4.00 22.65 -21.69
C HIS A 122 -2.84 22.67 -20.68
N LYS A 123 -2.13 21.56 -20.56
CA LYS A 123 -1.04 21.41 -19.61
C LYS A 123 0.13 22.27 -20.01
N ALA A 124 0.61 23.12 -19.08
CA ALA A 124 1.75 23.97 -19.27
C ALA A 124 3.07 23.19 -19.12
#